data_a4e41bc4b1d3ca429948f595982893a4
#
_entry.id   a4e41bc4b1d3ca429948f595982893a4
#
_cell.length_a   1.000
_cell.length_b   1.000
_cell.length_c   1.000
_cell.angle_alpha   90.00
_cell.angle_beta   90.00
_cell.angle_gamma   90.00
#
_symmetry.space_group_name_H-M   'P 1'
#
loop_
_entity.id
_entity.type
_entity.pdbx_description
1 polymer ?
#
loop_
_entity_poly.entity_id
_entity_poly.type
_entity_poly.pdbx_seq_one_letter_code
_entity_poly.pdbx_strand_id
1 'polypeptide(L)'
;MKNIFKSMLLLMAVAMGVSFVASCSEDDLPGMDSLFRPVINESDNITHGLDEDNKAYMIINWDNYKNANQYVVRIEANDGTDTREATTDTTFYRFNDLQYDKEYNVSLIATNTTTNLQSKAFTLTTTSLDYPTSLATLQATDIIDIAARVRWTPGVVYSRLRIIQDSDDQVVAEVALTDEDNAAAQKVVYGLSPKTSYRVEAYAGDDYKGKKRFSTVASENFNGEVVDLRGLDADKAWKWFSVGSGSAYANTLDSLIKNEYQDKDLTIVLEGGTRYRISTIELPATTGTITFVTGLSLAGEAQLGVEGNFRVAGSSTVGGVVFDKVAFTDTESKPRTDNHYGATYVFNFNQSEGNLGTLKFTNCSIKYKRGICRIQTAASIQNVIIDNCIIDSISGYGITNADNAKADIQNIKITNSTISNAEKICVGTKGLQPNSLVVENCTFVYTVADAKPFFDFKSSNWATFKDKFTFKNCLIGMAGRNKEELATTGITGWSGDLQPECDELYFTSDLLWQPISEEDPSPKAAFPGTTLSSSTAATFKDAASSNFQIVTKELGGNNPMPGDPRWY
;
A
#
# COMPACT_ATOMS: atom_id res chain seq x y z
N MET A 1 -26.24 13.25 36.00
CA MET A 1 -25.39 13.93 35.03
C MET A 1 -25.82 13.79 33.56
N LYS A 2 -26.87 13.03 33.21
CA LYS A 2 -27.34 12.90 31.78
C LYS A 2 -28.37 13.95 31.35
N ASN A 3 -28.95 14.71 32.25
CA ASN A 3 -30.01 15.69 31.94
C ASN A 3 -29.53 17.14 31.80
N ILE A 4 -28.30 17.44 32.19
CA ILE A 4 -27.74 18.79 32.06
C ILE A 4 -27.18 19.01 30.65
N PHE A 5 -26.70 17.95 29.98
CA PHE A 5 -26.17 18.03 28.58
C PHE A 5 -27.27 18.24 27.53
N LYS A 6 -28.48 17.74 27.77
CA LYS A 6 -29.59 17.95 26.81
C LYS A 6 -30.15 19.37 26.84
N SER A 7 -30.14 20.02 27.98
CA SER A 7 -30.60 21.40 28.12
C SER A 7 -29.61 22.42 27.57
N MET A 8 -28.30 22.09 27.59
CA MET A 8 -27.26 22.96 27.02
C MET A 8 -27.19 22.90 25.50
N LEU A 9 -27.51 21.74 24.88
CA LEU A 9 -27.59 21.59 23.45
C LEU A 9 -28.83 22.29 22.85
N LEU A 10 -29.93 22.34 23.57
CA LEU A 10 -31.16 23.04 23.16
C LEU A 10 -31.03 24.58 23.25
N LEU A 11 -30.22 25.07 24.18
CA LEU A 11 -29.95 26.53 24.28
C LEU A 11 -28.98 27.01 23.24
N MET A 12 -27.99 26.19 22.77
CA MET A 12 -27.13 26.56 21.64
C MET A 12 -27.85 26.51 20.29
N ALA A 13 -28.82 25.63 20.10
CA ALA A 13 -29.63 25.58 18.88
C ALA A 13 -30.57 26.79 18.76
N VAL A 14 -31.04 27.35 19.86
CA VAL A 14 -31.87 28.57 19.85
C VAL A 14 -31.04 29.85 19.71
N ALA A 15 -29.76 29.85 20.15
CA ALA A 15 -28.90 31.01 19.99
C ALA A 15 -28.31 31.15 18.55
N MET A 16 -28.27 30.07 17.73
CA MET A 16 -27.87 30.13 16.33
C MET A 16 -29.05 30.35 15.37
N GLY A 17 -30.26 30.33 15.84
CA GLY A 17 -31.49 30.53 15.03
C GLY A 17 -32.01 31.97 14.95
N VAL A 18 -31.37 32.94 15.60
CA VAL A 18 -31.91 34.32 15.67
C VAL A 18 -31.02 35.37 14.96
N SER A 19 -29.95 34.94 14.29
CA SER A 19 -29.02 35.89 13.62
C SER A 19 -29.26 36.09 12.11
N PHE A 20 -30.31 35.55 11.51
CA PHE A 20 -30.56 35.67 10.08
C PHE A 20 -31.99 36.14 9.73
N VAL A 21 -32.54 37.07 10.46
CA VAL A 21 -33.66 37.91 9.97
C VAL A 21 -33.48 39.34 10.48
N ALA A 22 -32.44 40.00 10.04
CA ALA A 22 -32.45 41.44 9.88
C ALA A 22 -32.44 41.71 8.37
N SER A 23 -33.47 41.25 7.69
CA SER A 23 -33.91 41.93 6.50
C SER A 23 -34.44 43.29 6.99
N CYS A 24 -33.59 44.27 6.95
CA CYS A 24 -34.04 45.64 7.01
C CYS A 24 -34.93 45.87 5.78
N SER A 25 -36.25 45.76 5.91
CA SER A 25 -37.11 46.62 5.16
C SER A 25 -36.79 48.03 5.60
N GLU A 26 -35.94 48.74 4.88
CA GLU A 26 -35.89 50.18 5.00
C GLU A 26 -37.24 50.66 4.42
N ASP A 27 -38.17 51.02 5.32
CA ASP A 27 -39.35 51.77 4.95
C ASP A 27 -38.86 53.04 4.28
N ASP A 28 -39.50 53.40 3.12
CA ASP A 28 -39.29 54.66 2.41
C ASP A 28 -39.59 55.84 3.37
N LEU A 29 -38.64 56.22 4.17
CA LEU A 29 -38.73 57.47 4.92
C LEU A 29 -38.50 58.65 3.96
N PRO A 30 -39.47 59.54 3.86
CA PRO A 30 -39.29 60.71 2.98
C PRO A 30 -38.16 61.59 3.55
N GLY A 31 -37.03 61.63 2.81
CA GLY A 31 -35.88 62.44 3.17
C GLY A 31 -34.54 61.70 3.24
N MET A 32 -34.44 60.44 2.80
CA MET A 32 -33.14 59.78 2.68
C MET A 32 -32.42 60.26 1.40
N ASP A 33 -31.33 60.96 1.57
CA ASP A 33 -30.43 61.39 0.50
C ASP A 33 -29.45 60.26 0.07
N SER A 34 -29.96 59.03 -0.11
CA SER A 34 -29.14 57.90 -0.54
C SER A 34 -29.89 56.93 -1.42
N LEU A 35 -29.19 56.25 -2.34
CA LEU A 35 -29.70 55.15 -3.12
C LEU A 35 -29.60 53.83 -2.36
N PHE A 36 -30.47 52.89 -2.69
CA PHE A 36 -30.37 51.50 -2.21
C PHE A 36 -29.03 50.89 -2.63
N ARG A 37 -28.40 50.21 -1.71
CA ARG A 37 -27.14 49.47 -1.96
C ARG A 37 -27.42 48.32 -2.92
N PRO A 38 -26.72 48.19 -4.06
CA PRO A 38 -26.80 47.02 -4.90
C PRO A 38 -26.43 45.74 -4.11
N VAL A 39 -26.99 44.62 -4.51
CA VAL A 39 -26.64 43.29 -3.97
C VAL A 39 -26.48 42.38 -5.16
N ILE A 40 -25.37 41.66 -5.20
CA ILE A 40 -25.07 40.63 -6.20
C ILE A 40 -24.66 39.34 -5.47
N ASN A 41 -24.93 38.21 -6.10
CA ASN A 41 -24.56 36.89 -5.64
C ASN A 41 -23.51 36.30 -6.61
N GLU A 42 -22.45 35.73 -6.10
CA GLU A 42 -21.39 35.19 -6.93
C GLU A 42 -21.92 34.18 -7.95
N SER A 43 -22.74 33.22 -7.53
CA SER A 43 -23.26 32.15 -8.39
C SER A 43 -24.17 32.62 -9.52
N ASP A 44 -24.94 33.68 -9.30
CA ASP A 44 -26.00 34.12 -10.20
C ASP A 44 -25.60 35.31 -11.06
N ASN A 45 -24.70 36.14 -10.52
CA ASN A 45 -24.37 37.44 -11.10
C ASN A 45 -22.95 37.51 -11.70
N ILE A 46 -22.05 36.56 -11.38
CA ILE A 46 -20.71 36.56 -11.91
C ILE A 46 -20.51 35.40 -12.88
N THR A 47 -20.06 35.73 -14.09
CA THR A 47 -19.72 34.74 -15.11
C THR A 47 -18.27 34.89 -15.50
N HIS A 48 -17.52 33.78 -15.43
CA HIS A 48 -16.14 33.70 -15.88
C HIS A 48 -16.07 32.99 -17.25
N GLY A 49 -15.14 33.41 -18.12
CA GLY A 49 -14.94 32.78 -19.41
C GLY A 49 -13.58 33.10 -20.02
N LEU A 50 -13.31 32.49 -21.18
CA LEU A 50 -12.14 32.78 -22.03
C LEU A 50 -12.64 33.49 -23.29
N ASP A 51 -11.87 34.48 -23.75
CA ASP A 51 -12.09 35.11 -25.06
C ASP A 51 -11.43 34.24 -26.18
N GLU A 52 -11.50 34.74 -27.43
CA GLU A 52 -10.96 34.05 -28.61
C GLU A 52 -9.41 33.88 -28.53
N ASP A 53 -8.73 34.73 -27.76
CA ASP A 53 -7.29 34.67 -27.54
C ASP A 53 -6.91 33.87 -26.30
N ASN A 54 -7.84 33.11 -25.70
CA ASN A 54 -7.69 32.39 -24.43
C ASN A 54 -7.34 33.27 -23.23
N LYS A 55 -7.75 34.53 -23.23
CA LYS A 55 -7.59 35.43 -22.08
C LYS A 55 -8.82 35.38 -21.19
N ALA A 56 -8.59 35.33 -19.88
CA ALA A 56 -9.66 35.27 -18.91
C ALA A 56 -10.45 36.57 -18.83
N TYR A 57 -11.78 36.43 -18.76
CA TYR A 57 -12.66 37.55 -18.47
C TYR A 57 -13.65 37.22 -17.36
N MET A 58 -14.21 38.28 -16.77
CA MET A 58 -15.27 38.23 -15.77
C MET A 58 -16.37 39.20 -16.18
N ILE A 59 -17.62 38.71 -16.25
CA ILE A 59 -18.82 39.54 -16.43
C ILE A 59 -19.53 39.61 -15.08
N ILE A 60 -19.78 40.82 -14.61
CA ILE A 60 -20.53 41.06 -13.39
C ILE A 60 -21.87 41.67 -13.82
N ASN A 61 -22.96 41.02 -13.43
CA ASN A 61 -24.32 41.45 -13.70
C ASN A 61 -25.00 41.91 -12.41
N TRP A 62 -25.95 42.81 -12.50
CA TRP A 62 -26.76 43.26 -11.38
C TRP A 62 -28.14 43.74 -11.85
N ASP A 63 -29.07 43.87 -10.92
CA ASP A 63 -30.39 44.37 -11.21
C ASP A 63 -30.40 45.89 -11.43
N ASN A 64 -31.40 46.37 -12.16
CA ASN A 64 -31.62 47.79 -12.30
C ASN A 64 -32.21 48.37 -11.00
N TYR A 65 -31.45 49.21 -10.31
CA TYR A 65 -31.86 49.82 -9.06
C TYR A 65 -32.66 51.09 -9.30
N LYS A 66 -33.81 51.19 -8.62
CA LYS A 66 -34.69 52.37 -8.72
C LYS A 66 -33.95 53.67 -8.42
N ASN A 67 -34.10 54.67 -9.26
CA ASN A 67 -33.45 55.98 -9.19
C ASN A 67 -31.92 55.99 -9.43
N ALA A 68 -31.30 54.87 -9.78
CA ALA A 68 -29.92 54.88 -10.28
C ALA A 68 -29.94 55.08 -11.81
N ASN A 69 -28.99 55.85 -12.32
CA ASN A 69 -28.77 56.05 -13.75
C ASN A 69 -27.33 55.75 -14.18
N GLN A 70 -26.50 55.39 -13.22
CA GLN A 70 -25.11 55.03 -13.44
C GLN A 70 -24.60 54.11 -12.33
N TYR A 71 -23.63 53.27 -12.64
CA TYR A 71 -22.98 52.34 -11.71
C TYR A 71 -21.47 52.45 -11.79
N VAL A 72 -20.80 52.38 -10.65
CA VAL A 72 -19.35 52.23 -10.57
C VAL A 72 -19.04 50.81 -10.11
N VAL A 73 -18.37 50.07 -10.96
CA VAL A 73 -17.92 48.71 -10.69
C VAL A 73 -16.40 48.64 -10.64
N ARG A 74 -15.85 48.06 -9.58
CA ARG A 74 -14.42 47.93 -9.38
C ARG A 74 -14.06 46.52 -9.00
N ILE A 75 -12.95 46.04 -9.52
CA ILE A 75 -12.29 44.82 -9.08
C ILE A 75 -10.87 45.14 -8.60
N GLU A 76 -10.43 44.46 -7.57
CA GLU A 76 -9.08 44.62 -6.98
C GLU A 76 -8.58 43.23 -6.56
N ALA A 77 -7.43 42.80 -7.13
CA ALA A 77 -6.77 41.57 -6.72
C ALA A 77 -6.32 41.68 -5.25
N ASN A 78 -6.51 40.66 -4.47
CA ASN A 78 -6.18 40.64 -3.04
C ASN A 78 -4.71 40.95 -2.75
N ASP A 79 -3.81 40.64 -3.70
CA ASP A 79 -2.40 40.95 -3.62
C ASP A 79 -2.03 42.37 -4.16
N GLY A 80 -3.03 43.14 -4.58
CA GLY A 80 -2.85 44.50 -5.10
C GLY A 80 -2.23 44.59 -6.50
N THR A 81 -1.99 43.47 -7.18
CA THR A 81 -1.29 43.45 -8.49
C THR A 81 -2.16 43.91 -9.66
N ASP A 82 -3.49 43.88 -9.50
CA ASP A 82 -4.44 44.26 -10.55
C ASP A 82 -5.64 45.01 -9.91
N THR A 83 -5.82 46.26 -10.28
CA THR A 83 -6.95 47.09 -9.83
C THR A 83 -7.57 47.77 -11.05
N ARG A 84 -8.87 47.55 -11.24
CA ARG A 84 -9.61 48.15 -12.36
C ARG A 84 -10.95 48.67 -11.90
N GLU A 85 -11.34 49.81 -12.45
CA GLU A 85 -12.60 50.48 -12.17
C GLU A 85 -13.26 50.92 -13.48
N ALA A 86 -14.57 50.80 -13.55
CA ALA A 86 -15.36 51.25 -14.68
C ALA A 86 -16.65 51.89 -14.20
N THR A 87 -17.10 52.86 -14.98
CA THR A 87 -18.38 53.53 -14.80
C THR A 87 -19.28 53.18 -16.01
N THR A 88 -20.51 52.74 -15.76
CA THR A 88 -21.44 52.32 -16.82
C THR A 88 -22.88 52.70 -16.47
N ASP A 89 -23.70 52.86 -17.48
CA ASP A 89 -25.16 53.04 -17.41
C ASP A 89 -25.93 51.74 -17.67
N THR A 90 -25.21 50.65 -17.95
CA THR A 90 -25.79 49.30 -18.12
C THR A 90 -25.85 48.55 -16.77
N THR A 91 -26.55 47.44 -16.75
CA THR A 91 -26.65 46.55 -15.58
C THR A 91 -25.67 45.41 -15.62
N PHE A 92 -24.60 45.55 -16.36
CA PHE A 92 -23.48 44.63 -16.40
C PHE A 92 -22.19 45.33 -16.81
N TYR A 93 -21.06 44.69 -16.46
CA TYR A 93 -19.74 45.09 -16.95
C TYR A 93 -18.85 43.90 -17.15
N ARG A 94 -18.03 43.91 -18.23
CA ARG A 94 -17.05 42.86 -18.53
C ARG A 94 -15.64 43.39 -18.36
N PHE A 95 -14.92 42.75 -17.44
CA PHE A 95 -13.49 42.91 -17.29
C PHE A 95 -12.76 41.87 -18.11
N ASN A 96 -11.93 42.28 -19.05
CA ASN A 96 -11.16 41.40 -19.94
C ASN A 96 -9.72 41.28 -19.48
N ASP A 97 -8.99 40.27 -19.99
CA ASP A 97 -7.54 40.08 -19.79
C ASP A 97 -7.16 40.05 -18.30
N LEU A 98 -7.93 39.28 -17.53
CA LEU A 98 -7.67 39.08 -16.12
C LEU A 98 -6.53 38.07 -15.92
N GLN A 99 -5.83 38.23 -14.81
CA GLN A 99 -4.88 37.23 -14.37
C GLN A 99 -5.63 35.94 -13.96
N TYR A 100 -5.07 34.79 -14.29
CA TYR A 100 -5.61 33.51 -13.88
C TYR A 100 -5.36 33.23 -12.38
N ASP A 101 -6.21 32.42 -11.77
CA ASP A 101 -6.06 31.92 -10.39
C ASP A 101 -5.95 33.04 -9.34
N LYS A 102 -6.54 34.22 -9.63
CA LYS A 102 -6.51 35.38 -8.74
C LYS A 102 -7.83 35.59 -8.05
N GLU A 103 -7.76 35.88 -6.77
CA GLU A 103 -8.89 36.30 -5.97
C GLU A 103 -9.06 37.82 -6.08
N TYR A 104 -10.26 38.26 -6.47
CA TYR A 104 -10.63 39.64 -6.66
C TYR A 104 -11.71 40.07 -5.67
N ASN A 105 -11.52 41.20 -5.02
CA ASN A 105 -12.59 41.93 -4.35
C ASN A 105 -13.36 42.74 -5.39
N VAL A 106 -14.64 42.39 -5.55
CA VAL A 106 -15.59 43.10 -6.41
C VAL A 106 -16.33 44.16 -5.58
N SER A 107 -16.42 45.38 -6.09
CA SER A 107 -17.19 46.45 -5.48
C SER A 107 -18.16 47.03 -6.50
N LEU A 108 -19.39 47.27 -6.09
CA LEU A 108 -20.46 47.88 -6.91
C LEU A 108 -21.17 49.00 -6.16
N ILE A 109 -21.29 50.17 -6.81
CA ILE A 109 -21.96 51.36 -6.27
C ILE A 109 -22.97 51.83 -7.30
N ALA A 110 -24.19 52.08 -6.89
CA ALA A 110 -25.23 52.76 -7.72
C ALA A 110 -25.16 54.27 -7.49
N THR A 111 -25.27 55.05 -8.58
CA THR A 111 -25.23 56.51 -8.55
C THR A 111 -26.40 57.11 -9.35
N ASN A 112 -26.79 58.30 -8.94
CA ASN A 112 -27.68 59.18 -9.71
C ASN A 112 -26.99 60.51 -9.96
N THR A 113 -26.55 60.70 -11.18
CA THR A 113 -25.77 61.90 -11.59
C THR A 113 -26.61 63.18 -11.62
N THR A 114 -27.96 63.04 -11.71
CA THR A 114 -28.86 64.20 -11.73
C THR A 114 -29.07 64.78 -10.33
N THR A 115 -29.23 63.91 -9.33
CA THR A 115 -29.47 64.26 -7.92
C THR A 115 -28.20 64.26 -7.10
N ASN A 116 -27.08 63.82 -7.66
CA ASN A 116 -25.80 63.62 -7.00
C ASN A 116 -25.85 62.63 -5.79
N LEU A 117 -26.79 61.65 -5.87
CA LEU A 117 -26.95 60.64 -4.83
C LEU A 117 -26.11 59.41 -5.16
N GLN A 118 -25.60 58.74 -4.10
CA GLN A 118 -24.76 57.54 -4.22
C GLN A 118 -25.17 56.54 -3.16
N SER A 119 -25.19 55.27 -3.53
CA SER A 119 -25.38 54.16 -2.58
C SER A 119 -24.12 53.85 -1.78
N LYS A 120 -24.29 53.11 -0.69
CA LYS A 120 -23.14 52.41 -0.09
C LYS A 120 -22.61 51.36 -1.07
N ALA A 121 -21.33 51.12 -1.04
CA ALA A 121 -20.70 50.06 -1.82
C ALA A 121 -21.18 48.68 -1.36
N PHE A 122 -21.54 47.82 -2.31
CA PHE A 122 -21.62 46.40 -2.12
C PHE A 122 -20.22 45.82 -2.40
N THR A 123 -19.80 44.80 -1.64
CA THR A 123 -18.53 44.10 -1.85
C THR A 123 -18.69 42.61 -1.72
N LEU A 124 -18.04 41.83 -2.59
CA LEU A 124 -17.87 40.41 -2.49
C LEU A 124 -16.49 40.00 -3.02
N THR A 125 -16.08 38.80 -2.70
CA THR A 125 -14.83 38.21 -3.20
C THR A 125 -15.16 37.07 -4.15
N THR A 126 -14.46 37.02 -5.30
CA THR A 126 -14.57 35.94 -6.29
C THR A 126 -13.19 35.60 -6.86
N THR A 127 -13.05 34.38 -7.36
CA THR A 127 -11.77 33.95 -7.97
C THR A 127 -11.92 33.91 -9.50
N SER A 128 -10.94 34.45 -10.23
CA SER A 128 -10.87 34.36 -11.69
C SER A 128 -10.70 32.89 -12.13
N LEU A 129 -10.80 32.64 -13.45
CA LEU A 129 -10.64 31.29 -14.01
C LEU A 129 -9.28 30.69 -13.61
N ASP A 130 -9.30 29.38 -13.37
CA ASP A 130 -8.09 28.59 -13.27
C ASP A 130 -7.31 28.64 -14.60
N TYR A 131 -5.99 28.68 -14.52
CA TYR A 131 -5.12 28.59 -15.70
C TYR A 131 -5.39 27.25 -16.43
N PRO A 132 -5.61 27.27 -17.75
CA PRO A 132 -5.84 26.05 -18.54
C PRO A 132 -4.57 25.20 -18.53
N THR A 133 -4.48 24.28 -17.60
CA THR A 133 -3.29 23.48 -17.33
C THR A 133 -3.34 22.12 -18.03
N SER A 134 -2.16 21.62 -18.43
CA SER A 134 -1.97 20.25 -18.88
C SER A 134 -1.72 19.25 -17.73
N LEU A 135 -1.68 19.71 -16.48
CA LEU A 135 -1.63 18.83 -15.31
C LEU A 135 -2.91 17.98 -15.24
N ALA A 136 -2.75 16.69 -15.06
CA ALA A 136 -3.86 15.77 -14.80
C ALA A 136 -4.39 15.92 -13.37
N THR A 137 -5.69 15.71 -13.18
CA THR A 137 -6.26 15.60 -11.84
C THR A 137 -5.71 14.34 -11.16
N LEU A 138 -5.14 14.50 -9.95
CA LEU A 138 -4.60 13.40 -9.20
C LEU A 138 -5.71 12.44 -8.76
N GLN A 139 -5.51 11.15 -8.99
CA GLN A 139 -6.43 10.09 -8.58
C GLN A 139 -6.02 9.56 -7.19
N ALA A 140 -6.91 8.85 -6.52
CA ALA A 140 -6.59 8.22 -5.23
C ALA A 140 -5.38 7.27 -5.29
N THR A 141 -5.13 6.65 -6.44
CA THR A 141 -3.95 5.80 -6.71
C THR A 141 -2.65 6.56 -6.93
N ASP A 142 -2.72 7.89 -7.04
CA ASP A 142 -1.57 8.77 -7.20
C ASP A 142 -1.15 9.45 -5.89
N ILE A 143 -1.84 9.17 -4.79
CA ILE A 143 -1.66 9.89 -3.53
C ILE A 143 -1.48 8.90 -2.37
N ILE A 144 -0.42 9.13 -1.60
CA ILE A 144 -0.19 8.45 -0.32
C ILE A 144 -0.03 9.48 0.80
N ASP A 145 0.29 9.04 1.98
CA ASP A 145 0.45 9.89 3.17
C ASP A 145 1.63 10.88 3.07
N ILE A 146 2.74 10.50 2.42
CA ILE A 146 3.97 11.29 2.36
C ILE A 146 4.37 11.72 0.94
N ALA A 147 3.61 11.32 -0.08
CA ALA A 147 3.97 11.59 -1.47
C ALA A 147 2.75 11.67 -2.40
N ALA A 148 2.96 12.30 -3.56
CA ALA A 148 2.00 12.31 -4.65
C ALA A 148 2.70 12.13 -6.01
N ARG A 149 2.07 11.38 -6.90
CA ARG A 149 2.47 11.24 -8.31
C ARG A 149 1.73 12.26 -9.14
N VAL A 150 2.44 13.28 -9.57
CA VAL A 150 1.93 14.32 -10.47
C VAL A 150 2.10 13.85 -11.91
N ARG A 151 1.04 13.91 -12.70
CA ARG A 151 1.04 13.57 -14.12
C ARG A 151 0.58 14.74 -14.96
N TRP A 152 1.02 14.76 -16.23
CA TRP A 152 0.59 15.76 -17.20
C TRP A 152 0.43 15.17 -18.60
N THR A 153 -0.07 15.96 -19.53
CA THR A 153 -0.25 15.52 -20.92
C THR A 153 1.10 15.20 -21.56
N PRO A 154 1.29 13.99 -22.14
CA PRO A 154 2.51 13.62 -22.84
C PRO A 154 2.88 14.63 -23.94
N GLY A 155 4.15 14.96 -24.04
CA GLY A 155 4.68 15.94 -25.01
C GLY A 155 4.70 17.38 -24.50
N VAL A 156 4.05 17.68 -23.37
CA VAL A 156 4.20 18.96 -22.67
C VAL A 156 5.46 18.91 -21.81
N VAL A 157 6.28 19.96 -21.87
CA VAL A 157 7.54 20.04 -21.13
C VAL A 157 7.42 21.09 -20.03
N TYR A 158 7.70 20.67 -18.81
CA TYR A 158 7.82 21.53 -17.64
C TYR A 158 9.26 21.54 -17.12
N SER A 159 9.66 22.65 -16.51
CA SER A 159 10.99 22.78 -15.89
C SER A 159 10.99 22.38 -14.42
N ARG A 160 9.88 22.67 -13.72
CA ARG A 160 9.74 22.38 -12.29
C ARG A 160 8.28 22.24 -11.87
N LEU A 161 8.10 21.55 -10.73
CA LEU A 161 6.86 21.53 -9.95
C LEU A 161 7.10 22.18 -8.60
N ARG A 162 6.11 22.92 -8.10
CA ARG A 162 6.07 23.44 -6.72
C ARG A 162 4.86 22.84 -6.02
N ILE A 163 5.07 22.32 -4.83
CA ILE A 163 3.98 21.84 -3.96
C ILE A 163 3.82 22.86 -2.85
N ILE A 164 2.62 23.33 -2.71
CA ILE A 164 2.26 24.40 -1.78
C ILE A 164 1.15 23.89 -0.87
N GLN A 165 1.31 24.08 0.43
CA GLN A 165 0.27 23.73 1.40
C GLN A 165 -0.84 24.78 1.36
N ASP A 166 -2.10 24.34 1.23
CA ASP A 166 -3.23 25.27 1.05
C ASP A 166 -3.57 26.08 2.31
N SER A 167 -3.16 25.65 3.50
CA SER A 167 -3.53 26.33 4.77
C SER A 167 -2.78 27.64 5.04
N ASP A 168 -1.55 27.76 4.53
CA ASP A 168 -0.63 28.86 4.87
C ASP A 168 0.21 29.34 3.67
N ASP A 169 -0.07 28.82 2.47
CA ASP A 169 0.66 29.11 1.23
C ASP A 169 2.16 28.78 1.27
N GLN A 170 2.59 27.91 2.21
CA GLN A 170 3.98 27.51 2.32
C GLN A 170 4.38 26.56 1.19
N VAL A 171 5.50 26.86 0.51
CA VAL A 171 6.13 25.93 -0.44
C VAL A 171 6.84 24.83 0.36
N VAL A 172 6.29 23.62 0.31
CA VAL A 172 6.84 22.45 1.03
C VAL A 172 7.83 21.65 0.18
N ALA A 173 7.69 21.71 -1.15
CA ALA A 173 8.64 21.10 -2.07
C ALA A 173 8.72 21.90 -3.38
N GLU A 174 9.94 22.00 -3.92
CA GLU A 174 10.20 22.47 -5.27
C GLU A 174 11.11 21.47 -5.96
N VAL A 175 10.65 20.89 -7.07
CA VAL A 175 11.31 19.77 -7.75
C VAL A 175 11.59 20.15 -9.19
N ALA A 176 12.87 20.18 -9.57
CA ALA A 176 13.28 20.31 -10.95
C ALA A 176 12.93 19.01 -11.73
N LEU A 177 12.47 19.16 -12.95
CA LEU A 177 12.11 18.04 -13.81
C LEU A 177 13.24 17.75 -14.80
N THR A 178 13.54 16.47 -14.97
CA THR A 178 14.51 15.98 -15.93
C THR A 178 13.86 15.67 -17.29
N ASP A 179 14.68 15.40 -18.30
CA ASP A 179 14.18 14.96 -19.62
C ASP A 179 13.44 13.61 -19.51
N GLU A 180 13.89 12.72 -18.61
CA GLU A 180 13.22 11.43 -18.33
C GLU A 180 11.85 11.64 -17.67
N ASP A 181 11.73 12.58 -16.72
CA ASP A 181 10.44 12.92 -16.09
C ASP A 181 9.47 13.45 -17.15
N ASN A 182 9.94 14.33 -18.03
CA ASN A 182 9.14 14.89 -19.12
C ASN A 182 8.76 13.84 -20.18
N ALA A 183 9.67 12.93 -20.51
CA ALA A 183 9.37 11.81 -21.42
C ALA A 183 8.32 10.86 -20.82
N ALA A 184 8.40 10.60 -19.51
CA ALA A 184 7.43 9.80 -18.78
C ALA A 184 6.12 10.57 -18.46
N ALA A 185 6.12 11.88 -18.64
CA ALA A 185 5.03 12.82 -18.30
C ALA A 185 4.50 12.63 -16.86
N GLN A 186 5.40 12.35 -15.92
CA GLN A 186 5.06 12.17 -14.50
C GLN A 186 6.27 12.39 -13.57
N LYS A 187 5.97 12.74 -12.31
CA LYS A 187 6.94 12.86 -11.23
C LYS A 187 6.32 12.48 -9.90
N VAL A 188 7.02 11.70 -9.10
CA VAL A 188 6.66 11.49 -7.69
C VAL A 188 7.36 12.55 -6.85
N VAL A 189 6.58 13.23 -5.99
CA VAL A 189 7.08 14.24 -5.06
C VAL A 189 6.85 13.74 -3.65
N TYR A 190 7.93 13.67 -2.87
CA TYR A 190 7.95 13.26 -1.45
C TYR A 190 8.04 14.46 -0.52
N GLY A 191 7.99 14.19 0.79
CA GLY A 191 8.12 15.20 1.84
C GLY A 191 6.81 15.86 2.21
N LEU A 192 5.68 15.24 1.88
CA LEU A 192 4.35 15.71 2.23
C LEU A 192 3.95 15.22 3.64
N SER A 193 3.10 15.97 4.31
CA SER A 193 2.50 15.59 5.59
C SER A 193 1.18 14.85 5.38
N PRO A 194 0.84 13.86 6.23
CA PRO A 194 -0.42 13.15 6.14
C PRO A 194 -1.65 14.05 6.38
N LYS A 195 -2.80 13.69 5.78
CA LYS A 195 -4.09 14.40 5.94
C LYS A 195 -4.00 15.90 5.67
N THR A 196 -3.16 16.31 4.74
CA THR A 196 -2.90 17.71 4.44
C THR A 196 -3.30 18.02 3.00
N SER A 197 -3.92 19.20 2.81
CA SER A 197 -4.32 19.69 1.50
C SER A 197 -3.21 20.51 0.86
N TYR A 198 -2.97 20.23 -0.42
CA TYR A 198 -1.92 20.84 -1.22
C TYR A 198 -2.44 21.24 -2.59
N ARG A 199 -1.73 22.17 -3.19
CA ARG A 199 -1.76 22.38 -4.64
C ARG A 199 -0.38 22.15 -5.24
N VAL A 200 -0.36 21.53 -6.40
CA VAL A 200 0.82 21.43 -7.26
C VAL A 200 0.72 22.47 -8.35
N GLU A 201 1.77 23.26 -8.51
CA GLU A 201 1.93 24.23 -9.59
C GLU A 201 3.01 23.76 -10.56
N ALA A 202 2.78 23.91 -11.87
CA ALA A 202 3.75 23.60 -12.91
C ALA A 202 4.32 24.88 -13.53
N TYR A 203 5.60 24.82 -13.91
CA TYR A 203 6.32 25.94 -14.54
C TYR A 203 7.11 25.49 -15.75
N ALA A 204 7.18 26.37 -16.77
CA ALA A 204 8.10 26.27 -17.91
C ALA A 204 9.04 27.48 -17.88
N GLY A 205 10.29 27.28 -17.43
CA GLY A 205 11.13 28.40 -17.00
C GLY A 205 10.51 29.09 -15.78
N ASP A 206 10.27 30.40 -15.90
CA ASP A 206 9.57 31.17 -14.87
C ASP A 206 8.07 31.32 -15.12
N ASP A 207 7.60 30.86 -16.28
CA ASP A 207 6.18 30.94 -16.64
C ASP A 207 5.35 29.93 -15.87
N TYR A 208 4.35 30.42 -15.15
CA TYR A 208 3.32 29.63 -14.51
C TYR A 208 2.45 28.92 -15.56
N LYS A 209 2.19 27.62 -15.37
CA LYS A 209 1.44 26.74 -16.29
C LYS A 209 0.26 26.03 -15.60
N GLY A 210 -0.25 26.64 -14.53
CA GLY A 210 -1.45 26.20 -13.83
C GLY A 210 -1.18 25.27 -12.66
N LYS A 211 -2.28 24.88 -12.01
CA LYS A 211 -2.26 24.10 -10.75
C LYS A 211 -3.30 23.00 -10.74
N LYS A 212 -3.09 22.03 -9.84
CA LYS A 212 -4.10 21.06 -9.38
C LYS A 212 -4.03 20.91 -7.88
N ARG A 213 -5.19 20.72 -7.24
CA ARG A 213 -5.32 20.48 -5.80
C ARG A 213 -5.46 18.99 -5.51
N PHE A 214 -4.96 18.58 -4.35
CA PHE A 214 -5.08 17.21 -3.83
C PHE A 214 -4.91 17.23 -2.31
N SER A 215 -5.28 16.12 -1.66
CA SER A 215 -5.03 15.93 -0.23
C SER A 215 -4.38 14.57 0.00
N THR A 216 -3.35 14.54 0.82
CA THR A 216 -2.71 13.29 1.25
C THR A 216 -3.63 12.47 2.15
N VAL A 217 -3.42 11.16 2.14
CA VAL A 217 -4.19 10.24 3.00
C VAL A 217 -3.61 10.19 4.42
N ALA A 218 -4.29 9.49 5.33
CA ALA A 218 -3.76 9.22 6.67
C ALA A 218 -2.58 8.26 6.59
N SER A 219 -1.59 8.42 7.49
CA SER A 219 -0.54 7.41 7.67
C SER A 219 -1.12 6.12 8.24
N GLU A 220 -0.48 5.00 7.90
CA GLU A 220 -0.68 3.73 8.59
C GLU A 220 -0.12 3.82 10.01
N ASN A 221 -0.71 3.04 10.91
CA ASN A 221 -0.18 2.90 12.27
C ASN A 221 0.70 1.65 12.34
N PHE A 222 1.93 1.82 12.74
CA PHE A 222 2.89 0.74 12.95
C PHE A 222 3.16 0.52 14.43
N ASN A 223 3.53 -0.70 14.80
CA ASN A 223 3.90 -1.04 16.17
C ASN A 223 5.35 -0.66 16.47
N GLY A 224 5.60 -0.23 17.71
CA GLY A 224 6.95 0.06 18.21
C GLY A 224 7.56 1.32 17.62
N GLU A 225 8.88 1.35 17.61
CA GLU A 225 9.66 2.42 16.98
C GLU A 225 9.62 2.26 15.46
N VAL A 226 9.55 3.38 14.74
CA VAL A 226 9.37 3.36 13.28
C VAL A 226 10.56 4.00 12.58
N VAL A 227 11.13 3.26 11.63
CA VAL A 227 12.14 3.75 10.70
C VAL A 227 11.53 3.72 9.30
N ASP A 228 11.20 4.88 8.78
CA ASP A 228 10.60 5.02 7.46
C ASP A 228 11.70 5.22 6.40
N LEU A 229 11.84 4.27 5.49
CA LEU A 229 12.80 4.30 4.38
C LEU A 229 12.18 4.83 3.09
N ARG A 230 10.90 5.17 3.07
CA ARG A 230 10.21 5.67 1.88
C ARG A 230 10.75 7.04 1.47
N GLY A 231 10.88 7.25 0.17
CA GLY A 231 11.42 8.49 -0.38
C GLY A 231 12.94 8.68 -0.23
N LEU A 232 13.65 7.70 0.35
CA LEU A 232 15.11 7.73 0.37
C LEU A 232 15.66 7.33 -1.01
N ASP A 233 16.76 7.97 -1.40
CA ASP A 233 17.49 7.51 -2.58
C ASP A 233 18.00 6.06 -2.41
N ALA A 234 18.20 5.35 -3.52
CA ALA A 234 18.60 3.95 -3.50
C ALA A 234 19.89 3.69 -2.72
N ASP A 235 20.84 4.64 -2.74
CA ASP A 235 22.10 4.51 -2.02
C ASP A 235 21.88 4.62 -0.51
N LYS A 236 20.98 5.47 -0.04
CA LYS A 236 20.64 5.60 1.38
C LYS A 236 19.85 4.39 1.87
N ALA A 237 18.86 3.93 1.10
CA ALA A 237 18.11 2.72 1.40
C ALA A 237 19.01 1.48 1.43
N TRP A 238 19.97 1.39 0.50
CA TRP A 238 20.97 0.31 0.44
C TRP A 238 21.81 0.17 1.72
N LYS A 239 22.15 1.27 2.37
CA LYS A 239 22.94 1.28 3.62
C LYS A 239 22.32 0.44 4.74
N TRP A 240 21.00 0.34 4.78
CA TRP A 240 20.27 -0.40 5.82
C TRP A 240 20.44 -1.90 5.74
N PHE A 241 20.74 -2.44 4.54
CA PHE A 241 20.79 -3.87 4.28
C PHE A 241 22.18 -4.38 3.89
N SER A 242 23.17 -3.49 3.77
CA SER A 242 24.54 -3.89 3.42
C SER A 242 25.29 -4.32 4.64
N VAL A 243 25.71 -5.59 4.67
CA VAL A 243 26.65 -6.15 5.64
C VAL A 243 27.90 -6.58 4.87
N GLY A 244 28.97 -5.83 4.99
CA GLY A 244 30.25 -6.16 4.38
C GLY A 244 31.41 -5.59 5.17
N SER A 245 32.43 -6.37 5.45
CA SER A 245 33.66 -5.87 6.01
C SER A 245 34.28 -4.85 5.08
N GLY A 246 34.34 -3.59 5.51
CA GLY A 246 34.98 -2.50 4.77
C GLY A 246 34.04 -1.60 3.97
N SER A 247 32.71 -1.82 3.98
CA SER A 247 31.78 -0.86 3.42
C SER A 247 31.40 0.22 4.44
N ALA A 248 31.26 1.47 4.01
CA ALA A 248 30.79 2.58 4.86
C ALA A 248 29.36 2.37 5.40
N TYR A 249 28.71 1.28 5.02
CA TYR A 249 27.32 0.95 5.30
C TYR A 249 27.13 -0.34 6.10
N ALA A 250 28.23 -0.94 6.54
CA ALA A 250 28.18 -2.16 7.35
C ALA A 250 27.38 -1.91 8.63
N ASN A 251 26.44 -2.79 8.92
CA ASN A 251 25.75 -2.89 10.21
C ASN A 251 24.82 -1.72 10.60
N THR A 252 24.24 -0.96 9.69
CA THR A 252 23.30 0.10 10.08
C THR A 252 22.09 -0.47 10.83
N LEU A 253 21.48 -1.55 10.34
CA LEU A 253 20.38 -2.22 11.02
C LEU A 253 20.82 -2.83 12.35
N ASP A 254 21.97 -3.53 12.37
CA ASP A 254 22.58 -4.10 13.57
C ASP A 254 22.87 -3.01 14.62
N SER A 255 23.48 -1.89 14.18
CA SER A 255 23.78 -0.76 15.05
C SER A 255 22.53 -0.12 15.66
N LEU A 256 21.45 0.04 14.89
CA LEU A 256 20.20 0.59 15.39
C LEU A 256 19.55 -0.31 16.43
N ILE A 257 19.49 -1.62 16.17
CA ILE A 257 18.92 -2.57 17.12
C ILE A 257 19.73 -2.58 18.41
N LYS A 258 21.07 -2.58 18.33
CA LYS A 258 21.94 -2.62 19.51
C LYS A 258 21.94 -1.33 20.32
N ASN A 259 21.96 -0.19 19.67
CA ASN A 259 22.30 1.07 20.31
C ASN A 259 21.10 1.97 20.58
N GLU A 260 20.05 1.88 19.75
CA GLU A 260 18.89 2.79 19.83
C GLU A 260 17.59 2.07 20.20
N TYR A 261 17.40 0.85 19.70
CA TYR A 261 16.14 0.13 19.83
C TYR A 261 16.29 -1.24 20.51
N GLN A 262 17.31 -1.40 21.32
CA GLN A 262 17.49 -2.64 22.08
C GLN A 262 16.24 -2.93 22.92
N ASP A 263 15.76 -4.17 22.81
CA ASP A 263 14.57 -4.66 23.54
C ASP A 263 13.24 -3.93 23.24
N LYS A 264 13.20 -3.18 22.14
CA LYS A 264 11.99 -2.55 21.64
C LYS A 264 11.50 -3.24 20.35
N ASP A 265 10.20 -3.16 20.12
CA ASP A 265 9.65 -3.46 18.81
C ASP A 265 10.10 -2.39 17.81
N LEU A 266 10.57 -2.82 16.64
CA LEU A 266 11.07 -1.95 15.58
C LEU A 266 10.35 -2.26 14.27
N THR A 267 9.74 -1.26 13.66
CA THR A 267 9.14 -1.37 12.33
C THR A 267 9.96 -0.59 11.31
N ILE A 268 10.41 -1.29 10.27
CA ILE A 268 11.12 -0.74 9.11
C ILE A 268 10.14 -0.66 7.96
N VAL A 269 9.76 0.55 7.59
CA VAL A 269 8.81 0.82 6.52
C VAL A 269 9.57 0.95 5.20
N LEU A 270 9.25 0.08 4.26
CA LEU A 270 9.90 -0.05 2.97
C LEU A 270 9.12 0.71 1.89
N GLU A 271 9.85 1.24 0.91
CA GLU A 271 9.28 1.85 -0.29
C GLU A 271 8.77 0.78 -1.25
N GLY A 272 7.49 0.83 -1.59
CA GLY A 272 6.92 -0.08 -2.57
C GLY A 272 7.46 0.12 -3.98
N GLY A 273 7.56 -0.97 -4.73
CA GLY A 273 8.18 -1.01 -6.04
C GLY A 273 9.72 -0.91 -6.04
N THR A 274 10.33 -0.66 -4.87
CA THR A 274 11.77 -0.61 -4.70
C THR A 274 12.34 -2.00 -4.43
N ARG A 275 13.44 -2.33 -5.10
CA ARG A 275 14.20 -3.56 -4.85
C ARG A 275 15.38 -3.31 -3.93
N TYR A 276 15.30 -3.85 -2.72
CA TYR A 276 16.39 -3.85 -1.75
C TYR A 276 17.22 -5.12 -1.94
N ARG A 277 18.53 -4.98 -2.15
CA ARG A 277 19.44 -6.13 -2.24
C ARG A 277 19.89 -6.50 -0.83
N ILE A 278 19.59 -7.72 -0.43
CA ILE A 278 19.86 -8.22 0.90
C ILE A 278 21.05 -9.19 0.83
N SER A 279 22.16 -8.85 1.44
CA SER A 279 23.25 -9.79 1.75
C SER A 279 22.88 -10.64 2.97
N THR A 280 23.82 -11.23 3.68
CA THR A 280 23.51 -11.89 4.95
C THR A 280 23.31 -10.85 6.04
N ILE A 281 22.14 -10.89 6.69
CA ILE A 281 21.80 -10.05 7.84
C ILE A 281 21.83 -10.90 9.10
N GLU A 282 22.70 -10.53 10.03
CA GLU A 282 22.77 -11.12 11.37
C GLU A 282 22.04 -10.22 12.36
N LEU A 283 20.92 -10.70 12.86
CA LEU A 283 20.10 -9.95 13.81
C LEU A 283 20.70 -10.09 15.21
N PRO A 284 21.05 -8.99 15.89
CA PRO A 284 21.61 -9.02 17.23
C PRO A 284 20.55 -9.38 18.28
N ALA A 285 20.98 -9.65 19.50
CA ALA A 285 20.08 -9.93 20.62
C ALA A 285 19.10 -8.78 20.86
N THR A 286 17.81 -9.12 20.94
CA THR A 286 16.73 -8.22 21.32
C THR A 286 15.50 -9.03 21.76
N THR A 287 14.79 -8.57 22.76
CA THR A 287 13.50 -9.18 23.15
C THR A 287 12.34 -8.67 22.28
N GLY A 288 12.54 -7.56 21.56
CA GLY A 288 11.58 -6.96 20.66
C GLY A 288 11.38 -7.72 19.35
N THR A 289 10.36 -7.33 18.63
CA THR A 289 10.04 -7.82 17.29
C THR A 289 10.55 -6.83 16.25
N ILE A 290 11.23 -7.34 15.23
CA ILE A 290 11.70 -6.58 14.08
C ILE A 290 10.73 -6.84 12.93
N THR A 291 10.00 -5.81 12.50
CA THR A 291 9.03 -5.89 11.40
C THR A 291 9.55 -5.17 10.17
N PHE A 292 9.53 -5.84 9.03
CA PHE A 292 9.73 -5.25 7.71
C PHE A 292 8.39 -5.20 7.00
N VAL A 293 7.95 -4.01 6.61
CA VAL A 293 6.64 -3.82 6.00
C VAL A 293 6.71 -2.86 4.81
N THR A 294 6.00 -3.18 3.74
CA THR A 294 5.74 -2.19 2.70
C THR A 294 4.70 -1.20 3.20
N GLY A 295 5.09 0.07 3.34
CA GLY A 295 4.16 1.14 3.68
C GLY A 295 3.21 1.48 2.53
N LEU A 296 2.32 2.45 2.74
CA LEU A 296 1.50 3.02 1.66
C LEU A 296 2.41 3.37 0.47
N SER A 297 2.05 2.90 -0.72
CA SER A 297 2.92 2.93 -1.88
C SER A 297 2.18 3.28 -3.16
N LEU A 298 2.88 3.96 -4.07
CA LEU A 298 2.43 4.26 -5.43
C LEU A 298 2.82 3.17 -6.45
N ALA A 299 3.56 2.14 -6.05
CA ALA A 299 4.21 1.19 -6.98
C ALA A 299 4.14 -0.29 -6.55
N GLY A 300 3.18 -0.68 -5.72
CA GLY A 300 3.03 -2.07 -5.26
C GLY A 300 3.95 -2.42 -4.07
N GLU A 301 4.34 -3.68 -3.93
CA GLU A 301 5.13 -4.16 -2.80
C GLU A 301 6.63 -3.87 -2.94
N ALA A 302 7.30 -3.66 -1.82
CA ALA A 302 8.75 -3.65 -1.74
C ALA A 302 9.32 -5.05 -2.04
N GLN A 303 10.43 -5.10 -2.75
CA GLN A 303 11.09 -6.35 -3.11
C GLN A 303 12.38 -6.54 -2.29
N LEU A 304 12.48 -7.63 -1.56
CA LEU A 304 13.71 -8.04 -0.91
C LEU A 304 14.42 -9.09 -1.78
N GLY A 305 15.44 -8.66 -2.51
CA GLY A 305 16.30 -9.51 -3.32
C GLY A 305 17.39 -10.15 -2.44
N VAL A 306 17.08 -11.31 -1.86
CA VAL A 306 17.98 -11.97 -0.89
C VAL A 306 19.09 -12.71 -1.63
N GLU A 307 20.29 -12.14 -1.63
CA GLU A 307 21.53 -12.76 -2.14
C GLU A 307 22.23 -13.60 -1.05
N GLY A 308 22.00 -13.28 0.22
CA GLY A 308 22.41 -14.05 1.39
C GLY A 308 21.19 -14.65 2.10
N ASN A 309 21.07 -14.40 3.37
CA ASN A 309 19.90 -14.79 4.19
C ASN A 309 19.81 -13.96 5.47
N PHE A 310 18.65 -13.97 6.10
CA PHE A 310 18.52 -13.52 7.48
C PHE A 310 18.90 -14.65 8.43
N ARG A 311 19.52 -14.32 9.56
CA ARG A 311 19.82 -15.23 10.68
C ARG A 311 19.96 -14.46 11.98
N VAL A 312 19.85 -15.15 13.11
CA VAL A 312 20.18 -14.59 14.42
C VAL A 312 21.69 -14.67 14.64
N ALA A 313 22.30 -13.63 15.18
CA ALA A 313 23.74 -13.55 15.41
C ALA A 313 24.18 -14.47 16.56
N GLY A 314 25.23 -15.26 16.35
CA GLY A 314 25.87 -16.10 17.38
C GLY A 314 24.85 -16.95 18.15
N SER A 315 24.95 -16.94 19.50
CA SER A 315 24.00 -17.60 20.41
C SER A 315 22.95 -16.62 20.98
N SER A 316 22.63 -15.57 20.24
CA SER A 316 21.68 -14.54 20.66
C SER A 316 20.21 -15.03 20.63
N THR A 317 19.35 -14.29 21.31
CA THR A 317 17.89 -14.47 21.25
C THR A 317 17.25 -13.24 20.62
N VAL A 318 16.34 -13.46 19.68
CA VAL A 318 15.52 -12.44 19.05
C VAL A 318 14.04 -12.75 19.32
N GLY A 319 13.26 -11.78 19.80
CA GLY A 319 11.84 -11.97 20.14
C GLY A 319 11.00 -12.32 18.93
N GLY A 320 11.17 -11.61 17.82
CA GLY A 320 10.46 -11.91 16.59
C GLY A 320 11.04 -11.24 15.36
N VAL A 321 10.73 -11.83 14.20
CA VAL A 321 10.96 -11.24 12.88
C VAL A 321 9.68 -11.39 12.09
N VAL A 322 9.15 -10.28 11.61
CA VAL A 322 7.90 -10.22 10.82
C VAL A 322 8.17 -9.57 9.48
N PHE A 323 7.67 -10.18 8.43
CA PHE A 323 7.61 -9.60 7.09
C PHE A 323 6.15 -9.45 6.71
N ASP A 324 5.73 -8.23 6.36
CA ASP A 324 4.36 -7.93 5.95
C ASP A 324 4.31 -7.17 4.63
N LYS A 325 3.50 -7.64 3.68
CA LYS A 325 3.39 -7.03 2.34
C LYS A 325 4.74 -6.88 1.64
N VAL A 326 5.58 -7.91 1.68
CA VAL A 326 6.93 -7.88 1.09
C VAL A 326 7.09 -9.00 0.08
N ALA A 327 7.67 -8.68 -1.07
CA ALA A 327 8.02 -9.66 -2.09
C ALA A 327 9.47 -10.14 -1.92
N PHE A 328 9.67 -11.45 -1.79
CA PHE A 328 10.99 -12.08 -1.82
C PHE A 328 11.20 -12.73 -3.18
N THR A 329 12.19 -12.24 -3.91
CA THR A 329 12.56 -12.80 -5.21
C THR A 329 14.05 -13.12 -5.20
N ASP A 330 14.47 -14.03 -6.06
CA ASP A 330 15.90 -14.19 -6.33
C ASP A 330 16.40 -13.09 -7.28
N THR A 331 17.71 -12.98 -7.44
CA THR A 331 18.28 -12.06 -8.43
C THR A 331 17.85 -12.45 -9.84
N GLU A 332 17.75 -11.49 -10.75
CA GLU A 332 17.37 -11.70 -12.16
C GLU A 332 18.24 -12.70 -12.91
N SER A 333 19.44 -13.00 -12.37
CA SER A 333 20.40 -13.93 -12.95
C SER A 333 20.02 -15.42 -12.85
N LYS A 334 18.96 -15.77 -12.09
CA LYS A 334 18.57 -17.17 -11.89
C LYS A 334 17.14 -17.43 -12.37
N PRO A 335 16.99 -17.94 -13.58
CA PRO A 335 15.68 -18.19 -14.17
C PRO A 335 14.96 -19.35 -13.46
N ARG A 336 13.64 -19.40 -13.63
CA ARG A 336 12.75 -20.46 -13.14
C ARG A 336 13.18 -21.90 -13.54
N THR A 337 13.96 -22.02 -14.60
CA THR A 337 14.51 -23.28 -15.09
C THR A 337 15.70 -23.80 -14.24
N ASP A 338 16.24 -23.01 -13.33
CA ASP A 338 17.26 -23.49 -12.39
C ASP A 338 16.64 -24.50 -11.43
N ASN A 339 17.13 -25.74 -11.43
CA ASN A 339 16.65 -26.82 -10.57
C ASN A 339 16.69 -26.51 -9.07
N HIS A 340 17.43 -25.50 -8.67
CA HIS A 340 17.55 -25.07 -7.27
C HIS A 340 16.80 -23.77 -6.97
N TYR A 341 16.14 -23.15 -7.97
CA TYR A 341 15.44 -21.89 -7.84
C TYR A 341 16.22 -20.79 -7.11
N GLY A 342 17.50 -20.71 -7.37
CA GLY A 342 18.41 -19.89 -6.59
C GLY A 342 19.11 -20.67 -5.48
N ALA A 343 20.22 -20.16 -4.99
CA ALA A 343 21.04 -20.81 -3.96
C ALA A 343 20.70 -20.35 -2.54
N THR A 344 19.68 -19.49 -2.36
CA THR A 344 19.45 -18.77 -1.12
C THR A 344 18.16 -19.17 -0.41
N TYR A 345 18.15 -18.91 0.88
CA TYR A 345 17.01 -19.02 1.78
C TYR A 345 16.56 -17.63 2.18
N VAL A 346 15.34 -17.49 2.65
CA VAL A 346 14.93 -16.24 3.29
C VAL A 346 15.56 -16.18 4.69
N PHE A 347 15.40 -17.23 5.47
CA PHE A 347 15.97 -17.35 6.81
C PHE A 347 16.78 -18.65 6.94
N ASN A 348 18.04 -18.57 7.41
CA ASN A 348 18.90 -19.75 7.48
C ASN A 348 19.91 -19.69 8.64
N PHE A 349 19.79 -20.59 9.58
CA PHE A 349 20.78 -20.79 10.64
C PHE A 349 21.87 -21.77 10.16
N ASN A 350 22.84 -21.25 9.43
CA ASN A 350 23.93 -22.05 8.88
C ASN A 350 25.28 -21.91 9.62
N GLN A 351 25.41 -20.94 10.51
CA GLN A 351 26.64 -20.63 11.25
C GLN A 351 26.38 -20.17 12.69
N SER A 352 25.12 -20.06 13.11
CA SER A 352 24.75 -19.56 14.43
C SER A 352 23.82 -20.54 15.14
N GLU A 353 23.88 -20.55 16.48
CA GLU A 353 23.04 -21.35 17.38
C GLU A 353 21.99 -20.48 18.09
N GLY A 354 21.52 -19.41 17.43
CA GLY A 354 20.61 -18.43 18.01
C GLY A 354 19.18 -18.97 18.20
N ASN A 355 18.44 -18.24 19.02
CA ASN A 355 17.04 -18.53 19.30
C ASN A 355 16.14 -17.43 18.70
N LEU A 356 15.05 -17.83 18.05
CA LEU A 356 14.05 -16.92 17.51
C LEU A 356 12.67 -17.25 18.10
N GLY A 357 12.01 -16.26 18.68
CA GLY A 357 10.64 -16.45 19.19
C GLY A 357 9.66 -16.69 18.07
N THR A 358 9.49 -15.72 17.16
CA THR A 358 8.56 -15.84 16.04
C THR A 358 9.20 -15.42 14.71
N LEU A 359 9.08 -16.26 13.70
CA LEU A 359 9.30 -15.91 12.30
C LEU A 359 7.96 -15.89 11.58
N LYS A 360 7.53 -14.71 11.14
CA LYS A 360 6.22 -14.54 10.51
C LYS A 360 6.33 -13.88 9.13
N PHE A 361 5.63 -14.48 8.19
CA PHE A 361 5.35 -13.90 6.88
C PHE A 361 3.84 -13.71 6.76
N THR A 362 3.40 -12.50 6.44
CA THR A 362 1.99 -12.20 6.21
C THR A 362 1.84 -11.32 4.99
N ASN A 363 0.84 -11.59 4.16
CA ASN A 363 0.61 -10.88 2.90
C ASN A 363 1.83 -10.86 1.96
N CYS A 364 2.75 -11.82 2.06
CA CYS A 364 4.00 -11.83 1.33
C CYS A 364 3.93 -12.65 0.04
N SER A 365 4.78 -12.27 -0.92
CA SER A 365 5.06 -13.05 -2.13
C SER A 365 6.49 -13.61 -2.03
N ILE A 366 6.67 -14.95 -2.06
CA ILE A 366 7.98 -15.60 -1.92
C ILE A 366 8.22 -16.47 -3.14
N LYS A 367 9.23 -16.12 -3.95
CA LYS A 367 9.47 -16.82 -5.22
C LYS A 367 10.94 -17.14 -5.43
N TYR A 368 11.18 -18.27 -6.14
CA TYR A 368 12.50 -18.70 -6.59
C TYR A 368 13.53 -18.83 -5.47
N LYS A 369 13.16 -19.56 -4.40
CA LYS A 369 14.04 -19.82 -3.26
C LYS A 369 14.40 -21.30 -3.15
N ARG A 370 15.62 -21.57 -2.67
CA ARG A 370 16.05 -22.93 -2.33
C ARG A 370 15.22 -23.51 -1.19
N GLY A 371 14.84 -22.67 -0.25
CA GLY A 371 13.93 -22.93 0.86
C GLY A 371 13.58 -21.62 1.55
N ILE A 372 12.56 -21.60 2.40
CA ILE A 372 12.20 -20.38 3.13
C ILE A 372 12.95 -20.32 4.45
N CYS A 373 12.78 -21.31 5.32
CA CYS A 373 13.41 -21.37 6.64
C CYS A 373 14.18 -22.67 6.82
N ARG A 374 15.48 -22.60 7.09
CA ARG A 374 16.32 -23.77 7.32
C ARG A 374 17.15 -23.62 8.59
N ILE A 375 17.26 -24.69 9.40
CA ILE A 375 18.10 -24.75 10.59
C ILE A 375 19.14 -25.84 10.40
N GLN A 376 20.43 -25.46 10.26
CA GLN A 376 21.57 -26.33 10.04
C GLN A 376 22.45 -26.45 11.28
N THR A 377 22.09 -25.81 12.38
CA THR A 377 22.86 -25.74 13.65
C THR A 377 21.96 -26.14 14.82
N ALA A 378 22.45 -26.03 16.06
CA ALA A 378 21.66 -26.23 17.27
C ALA A 378 20.85 -24.97 17.63
N ALA A 379 20.13 -24.42 16.66
CA ALA A 379 19.30 -23.23 16.81
C ALA A 379 17.83 -23.60 17.00
N SER A 380 17.02 -22.65 17.52
CA SER A 380 15.61 -22.84 17.76
C SER A 380 14.74 -21.73 17.18
N ILE A 381 13.52 -22.10 16.73
CA ILE A 381 12.43 -21.18 16.40
C ILE A 381 11.17 -21.69 17.11
N GLN A 382 10.55 -20.83 17.93
CA GLN A 382 9.32 -21.23 18.62
C GLN A 382 8.12 -21.28 17.66
N ASN A 383 7.97 -20.26 16.80
CA ASN A 383 6.85 -20.18 15.87
C ASN A 383 7.32 -19.80 14.47
N VAL A 384 6.96 -20.59 13.47
CA VAL A 384 7.02 -20.23 12.04
C VAL A 384 5.59 -20.06 11.56
N ILE A 385 5.25 -18.84 11.16
CA ILE A 385 3.87 -18.48 10.73
C ILE A 385 3.93 -17.95 9.30
N ILE A 386 3.15 -18.55 8.44
CA ILE A 386 2.90 -18.09 7.06
C ILE A 386 1.41 -17.91 6.91
N ASP A 387 0.98 -16.69 6.65
CA ASP A 387 -0.43 -16.37 6.54
C ASP A 387 -0.68 -15.41 5.38
N ASN A 388 -1.71 -15.71 4.59
CA ASN A 388 -2.10 -14.92 3.42
C ASN A 388 -0.95 -14.66 2.42
N CYS A 389 -0.10 -15.68 2.17
CA CYS A 389 1.07 -15.58 1.30
C CYS A 389 0.86 -16.27 -0.05
N ILE A 390 1.60 -15.80 -1.07
CA ILE A 390 1.80 -16.51 -2.33
C ILE A 390 3.23 -17.04 -2.37
N ILE A 391 3.37 -18.35 -2.37
CA ILE A 391 4.65 -19.05 -2.40
C ILE A 391 4.75 -19.79 -3.74
N ASP A 392 5.78 -19.48 -4.53
CA ASP A 392 5.97 -20.11 -5.83
C ASP A 392 7.43 -20.49 -6.05
N SER A 393 7.66 -21.66 -6.62
CA SER A 393 8.99 -22.11 -7.02
C SER A 393 9.96 -22.21 -5.84
N ILE A 394 9.67 -23.15 -4.93
CA ILE A 394 10.53 -23.52 -3.80
C ILE A 394 11.16 -24.90 -4.07
N SER A 395 12.49 -25.00 -3.90
CA SER A 395 13.25 -26.22 -4.09
C SER A 395 13.09 -27.23 -2.91
N GLY A 396 13.81 -28.33 -2.94
CA GLY A 396 13.67 -29.49 -2.07
C GLY A 396 13.94 -29.28 -0.58
N TYR A 397 14.30 -28.05 -0.18
CA TYR A 397 14.42 -27.69 1.23
C TYR A 397 13.12 -27.18 1.85
N GLY A 398 12.08 -26.97 1.02
CA GLY A 398 10.74 -26.65 1.47
C GLY A 398 10.56 -25.30 2.16
N ILE A 399 9.39 -25.14 2.77
CA ILE A 399 9.06 -23.95 3.56
C ILE A 399 9.85 -23.96 4.88
N THR A 400 9.86 -25.11 5.57
CA THR A 400 10.66 -25.33 6.79
C THR A 400 11.55 -26.55 6.65
N ASN A 401 12.76 -26.48 7.17
CA ASN A 401 13.70 -27.59 7.15
C ASN A 401 14.55 -27.66 8.44
N ALA A 402 14.35 -28.72 9.22
CA ALA A 402 15.20 -29.07 10.34
C ALA A 402 16.34 -29.99 9.87
N ASP A 403 17.52 -29.44 9.62
CA ASP A 403 18.68 -30.14 9.04
C ASP A 403 19.86 -30.30 10.01
N ASN A 404 19.59 -30.33 11.29
CA ASN A 404 20.54 -30.65 12.35
C ASN A 404 19.85 -31.46 13.45
N ALA A 405 20.53 -32.40 14.07
CA ALA A 405 19.93 -33.24 15.12
C ALA A 405 19.39 -32.43 16.32
N LYS A 406 19.95 -31.24 16.58
CA LYS A 406 19.54 -30.34 17.64
C LYS A 406 18.68 -29.15 17.13
N ALA A 407 18.36 -29.12 15.84
CA ALA A 407 17.46 -28.08 15.29
C ALA A 407 16.07 -28.20 15.93
N ASP A 408 15.54 -27.08 16.44
CA ASP A 408 14.26 -27.04 17.13
C ASP A 408 13.30 -26.08 16.44
N ILE A 409 12.32 -26.61 15.69
CA ILE A 409 11.20 -25.86 15.13
C ILE A 409 9.95 -26.31 15.87
N GLN A 410 9.43 -25.49 16.79
CA GLN A 410 8.40 -25.96 17.71
C GLN A 410 6.99 -25.94 17.12
N ASN A 411 6.57 -24.82 16.54
CA ASN A 411 5.24 -24.67 15.97
C ASN A 411 5.32 -24.14 14.54
N ILE A 412 4.62 -24.78 13.64
CA ILE A 412 4.54 -24.38 12.23
C ILE A 412 3.08 -24.15 11.89
N LYS A 413 2.75 -22.96 11.37
CA LYS A 413 1.41 -22.60 10.94
C LYS A 413 1.44 -22.01 9.53
N ILE A 414 0.71 -22.62 8.59
CA ILE A 414 0.57 -22.16 7.21
C ILE A 414 -0.92 -22.01 6.94
N THR A 415 -1.39 -20.78 6.74
CA THR A 415 -2.82 -20.51 6.58
C THR A 415 -3.09 -19.54 5.43
N ASN A 416 -4.30 -19.66 4.84
CA ASN A 416 -4.82 -18.71 3.85
C ASN A 416 -3.83 -18.42 2.71
N SER A 417 -3.10 -19.43 2.29
CA SER A 417 -1.94 -19.25 1.40
C SER A 417 -2.00 -20.15 0.19
N THR A 418 -1.41 -19.67 -0.91
CA THR A 418 -1.22 -20.46 -2.12
C THR A 418 0.23 -20.90 -2.23
N ILE A 419 0.44 -22.19 -2.41
CA ILE A 419 1.75 -22.80 -2.63
C ILE A 419 1.76 -23.46 -4.01
N SER A 420 2.61 -22.96 -4.91
CA SER A 420 2.73 -23.50 -6.24
C SER A 420 4.16 -23.84 -6.61
N ASN A 421 4.36 -24.83 -7.47
CA ASN A 421 5.67 -25.24 -7.98
C ASN A 421 6.72 -25.51 -6.85
N ALA A 422 6.30 -25.90 -5.66
CA ALA A 422 7.20 -26.26 -4.57
C ALA A 422 7.56 -27.74 -4.65
N GLU A 423 8.82 -28.08 -4.37
CA GLU A 423 9.29 -29.47 -4.40
C GLU A 423 8.86 -30.24 -3.15
N LYS A 424 8.82 -29.58 -2.00
CA LYS A 424 8.35 -30.09 -0.69
C LYS A 424 7.78 -28.94 0.14
N ILE A 425 6.97 -29.27 1.14
CA ILE A 425 6.39 -28.28 2.05
C ILE A 425 7.22 -28.19 3.35
N CYS A 426 7.21 -29.25 4.16
CA CYS A 426 7.98 -29.29 5.42
C CYS A 426 8.92 -30.49 5.40
N VAL A 427 10.16 -30.25 5.88
CA VAL A 427 11.22 -31.24 5.89
C VAL A 427 11.74 -31.41 7.32
N GLY A 428 11.52 -32.59 7.88
CA GLY A 428 11.96 -33.02 9.20
C GLY A 428 12.82 -34.28 9.11
N THR A 429 13.91 -34.22 8.32
CA THR A 429 14.84 -35.37 8.18
C THR A 429 15.79 -35.51 9.36
N LYS A 430 15.89 -34.49 10.18
CA LYS A 430 16.60 -34.37 11.45
C LYS A 430 15.80 -33.50 12.41
N GLY A 431 16.34 -33.09 13.53
CA GLY A 431 15.77 -32.13 14.46
C GLY A 431 15.07 -32.75 15.66
N LEU A 432 14.66 -31.88 16.56
CA LEU A 432 13.89 -32.24 17.75
C LEU A 432 12.41 -32.40 17.39
N GLN A 433 11.63 -33.03 18.26
CA GLN A 433 10.20 -33.25 18.08
C GLN A 433 9.45 -31.90 18.12
N PRO A 434 8.70 -31.55 17.07
CA PRO A 434 7.90 -30.34 17.07
C PRO A 434 6.66 -30.47 17.97
N ASN A 435 6.10 -29.33 18.38
CA ASN A 435 4.83 -29.31 19.10
C ASN A 435 3.67 -29.44 18.12
N SER A 436 3.61 -28.57 17.11
CA SER A 436 2.46 -28.56 16.20
C SER A 436 2.83 -28.22 14.75
N LEU A 437 2.03 -28.77 13.84
CA LEU A 437 1.97 -28.37 12.45
C LEU A 437 0.51 -28.14 12.08
N VAL A 438 0.17 -26.92 11.64
CA VAL A 438 -1.16 -26.54 11.20
C VAL A 438 -1.10 -26.01 9.78
N VAL A 439 -1.83 -26.64 8.87
CA VAL A 439 -2.00 -26.20 7.48
C VAL A 439 -3.49 -26.10 7.20
N GLU A 440 -3.98 -24.87 7.01
CA GLU A 440 -5.41 -24.62 6.85
C GLU A 440 -5.70 -23.56 5.76
N ASN A 441 -6.82 -23.73 5.04
CA ASN A 441 -7.28 -22.79 4.01
C ASN A 441 -6.20 -22.52 2.95
N CYS A 442 -5.51 -23.56 2.49
CA CYS A 442 -4.40 -23.41 1.54
C CYS A 442 -4.73 -24.05 0.19
N THR A 443 -4.25 -23.43 -0.87
CA THR A 443 -4.30 -23.96 -2.23
C THR A 443 -2.92 -24.44 -2.65
N PHE A 444 -2.81 -25.70 -3.10
CA PHE A 444 -1.58 -26.31 -3.59
C PHE A 444 -1.76 -26.68 -5.05
N VAL A 445 -0.88 -26.19 -5.93
CA VAL A 445 -0.95 -26.49 -7.36
C VAL A 445 0.46 -26.68 -7.91
N TYR A 446 0.67 -27.74 -8.70
CA TYR A 446 1.99 -28.12 -9.20
C TYR A 446 3.00 -28.33 -8.06
N THR A 447 2.52 -28.85 -6.95
CA THR A 447 3.21 -29.10 -5.70
C THR A 447 2.89 -30.54 -5.32
N VAL A 448 3.79 -31.42 -5.08
CA VAL A 448 5.24 -31.37 -4.96
C VAL A 448 5.93 -31.91 -6.21
N ALA A 449 7.29 -32.08 -6.21
CA ALA A 449 7.99 -32.76 -7.31
C ALA A 449 7.67 -34.26 -7.35
N ASP A 450 8.01 -34.91 -8.49
CA ASP A 450 7.80 -36.35 -8.69
C ASP A 450 8.31 -37.20 -7.53
N ALA A 451 7.49 -38.13 -7.09
CA ALA A 451 7.76 -39.07 -6.00
C ALA A 451 8.17 -38.38 -4.67
N LYS A 452 7.98 -37.07 -4.53
CA LYS A 452 8.27 -36.36 -3.29
C LYS A 452 7.01 -36.25 -2.43
N PRO A 453 7.19 -36.26 -1.09
CA PRO A 453 6.09 -36.03 -0.16
C PRO A 453 5.81 -34.54 0.03
N PHE A 454 4.58 -34.21 0.42
CA PHE A 454 4.25 -32.91 0.98
C PHE A 454 5.05 -32.67 2.28
N PHE A 455 5.07 -33.67 3.15
CA PHE A 455 5.76 -33.67 4.44
C PHE A 455 6.79 -34.79 4.51
N ASP A 456 8.06 -34.43 4.57
CA ASP A 456 9.20 -35.37 4.60
C ASP A 456 9.72 -35.52 6.03
N PHE A 457 9.18 -36.44 6.81
CA PHE A 457 9.42 -36.65 8.23
C PHE A 457 10.25 -37.90 8.51
N LYS A 458 11.40 -38.03 7.86
CA LYS A 458 12.27 -39.21 8.01
C LYS A 458 12.96 -39.32 9.37
N SER A 459 13.02 -38.24 10.14
CA SER A 459 13.51 -38.31 11.53
C SER A 459 12.44 -38.92 12.42
N SER A 460 12.86 -39.85 13.31
CA SER A 460 11.97 -40.42 14.32
C SER A 460 11.30 -39.36 15.22
N ASN A 461 12.01 -38.23 15.46
CA ASN A 461 11.47 -37.13 16.24
C ASN A 461 10.32 -36.40 15.52
N TRP A 462 10.31 -36.37 14.18
CA TRP A 462 9.26 -35.73 13.39
C TRP A 462 8.14 -36.71 13.03
N ALA A 463 8.28 -37.99 13.35
CA ALA A 463 7.22 -38.97 13.15
C ALA A 463 5.98 -38.74 14.04
N THR A 464 6.12 -37.89 15.07
CA THR A 464 5.06 -37.51 16.00
C THR A 464 5.14 -36.03 16.34
N PHE A 465 4.01 -35.43 16.69
CA PHE A 465 3.90 -34.06 17.21
C PHE A 465 3.44 -34.13 18.66
N LYS A 466 3.94 -33.23 19.54
CA LYS A 466 3.55 -33.22 20.94
C LYS A 466 2.08 -32.86 21.15
N ASP A 467 1.56 -31.90 20.35
CA ASP A 467 0.21 -31.39 20.48
C ASP A 467 -0.69 -31.83 19.32
N LYS A 468 -0.39 -31.40 18.10
CA LYS A 468 -1.24 -31.68 16.94
C LYS A 468 -0.55 -31.57 15.59
N PHE A 469 -1.08 -32.32 14.64
CA PHE A 469 -0.87 -32.13 13.21
C PHE A 469 -2.25 -31.97 12.54
N THR A 470 -2.56 -30.77 12.04
CA THR A 470 -3.81 -30.46 11.35
C THR A 470 -3.55 -30.14 9.89
N PHE A 471 -4.32 -30.76 8.98
CA PHE A 471 -4.33 -30.45 7.56
C PHE A 471 -5.78 -30.33 7.11
N LYS A 472 -6.27 -29.09 6.98
CA LYS A 472 -7.71 -28.84 6.94
C LYS A 472 -8.10 -27.79 5.91
N ASN A 473 -9.30 -27.96 5.32
CA ASN A 473 -9.94 -27.02 4.40
C ASN A 473 -9.01 -26.57 3.26
N CYS A 474 -8.31 -27.52 2.63
CA CYS A 474 -7.34 -27.25 1.58
C CYS A 474 -7.80 -27.80 0.22
N LEU A 475 -7.40 -27.10 -0.84
CA LEU A 475 -7.62 -27.51 -2.23
C LEU A 475 -6.27 -27.85 -2.87
N ILE A 476 -6.14 -29.06 -3.37
CA ILE A 476 -4.90 -29.60 -3.89
C ILE A 476 -5.08 -30.01 -5.35
N GLY A 477 -4.41 -29.30 -6.25
CA GLY A 477 -4.33 -29.62 -7.66
C GLY A 477 -3.26 -30.66 -7.97
N MET A 478 -3.04 -30.93 -9.25
CA MET A 478 -2.03 -31.89 -9.69
C MET A 478 -0.64 -31.58 -9.11
N ALA A 479 0.13 -32.64 -8.86
CA ALA A 479 1.53 -32.55 -8.51
C ALA A 479 2.41 -32.30 -9.74
N GLY A 480 3.69 -32.02 -9.52
CA GLY A 480 4.65 -31.82 -10.60
C GLY A 480 5.07 -30.37 -10.78
N ARG A 481 6.20 -30.02 -10.21
CA ARG A 481 6.79 -28.69 -10.23
C ARG A 481 6.86 -28.02 -11.62
N ASN A 482 7.02 -28.82 -12.66
CA ASN A 482 7.11 -28.31 -14.03
C ASN A 482 5.79 -28.47 -14.81
N LYS A 483 4.66 -28.60 -14.11
CA LYS A 483 3.34 -28.83 -14.70
C LYS A 483 3.23 -30.15 -15.47
N GLU A 484 3.97 -31.14 -15.01
CA GLU A 484 3.93 -32.51 -15.51
C GLU A 484 3.02 -33.33 -14.58
N GLU A 485 2.25 -34.26 -15.16
CA GLU A 485 1.43 -35.19 -14.38
C GLU A 485 2.33 -36.22 -13.70
N LEU A 486 2.70 -35.98 -12.47
CA LEU A 486 3.59 -36.82 -11.68
C LEU A 486 2.87 -37.29 -10.43
N ALA A 487 3.17 -38.51 -10.03
CA ALA A 487 2.63 -39.07 -8.79
C ALA A 487 3.36 -38.50 -7.57
N THR A 488 2.63 -38.32 -6.49
CA THR A 488 3.15 -37.80 -5.21
C THR A 488 2.83 -38.72 -4.05
N THR A 489 3.51 -38.51 -2.94
CA THR A 489 3.19 -39.12 -1.66
C THR A 489 2.78 -38.05 -0.66
N GLY A 490 1.88 -38.34 0.28
CA GLY A 490 1.45 -37.37 1.29
C GLY A 490 2.55 -37.13 2.33
N ILE A 491 2.89 -38.15 3.08
CA ILE A 491 3.88 -38.09 4.17
C ILE A 491 4.86 -39.24 4.03
N THR A 492 6.14 -38.98 4.25
CA THR A 492 7.16 -40.05 4.43
C THR A 492 7.74 -39.96 5.82
N GLY A 493 8.18 -41.14 6.34
CA GLY A 493 8.81 -41.24 7.67
C GLY A 493 7.81 -41.32 8.83
N TRP A 494 6.55 -41.37 8.57
CA TRP A 494 5.51 -41.47 9.60
C TRP A 494 5.49 -42.84 10.23
N SER A 495 5.53 -42.95 11.54
CA SER A 495 5.48 -44.21 12.32
C SER A 495 4.25 -44.38 13.20
N GLY A 496 3.15 -43.77 12.89
CA GLY A 496 1.92 -44.34 13.25
C GLY A 496 0.94 -43.85 14.26
N ASP A 497 1.20 -43.45 15.42
CA ASP A 497 0.14 -43.27 16.44
C ASP A 497 -0.58 -41.90 16.35
N LEU A 498 0.06 -40.88 15.80
CA LEU A 498 -0.54 -39.59 15.59
C LEU A 498 -0.96 -39.40 14.13
N GLN A 499 -2.20 -39.72 13.83
CA GLN A 499 -2.77 -39.40 12.51
C GLN A 499 -2.96 -37.89 12.37
N PRO A 500 -2.68 -37.26 11.20
CA PRO A 500 -3.07 -35.88 10.98
C PRO A 500 -4.57 -35.75 11.11
N GLU A 501 -5.04 -34.71 11.75
CA GLU A 501 -6.43 -34.28 11.67
C GLU A 501 -6.67 -33.72 10.27
N CYS A 502 -7.02 -34.64 9.33
CA CYS A 502 -7.38 -34.26 7.98
C CYS A 502 -8.90 -34.08 7.90
N ASP A 503 -9.32 -32.88 7.53
CA ASP A 503 -10.72 -32.54 7.39
C ASP A 503 -10.91 -31.60 6.21
N GLU A 504 -11.98 -31.78 5.42
CA GLU A 504 -12.32 -30.93 4.28
C GLU A 504 -11.14 -30.74 3.29
N LEU A 505 -10.43 -31.81 2.97
CA LEU A 505 -9.43 -31.83 1.90
C LEU A 505 -10.08 -32.19 0.57
N TYR A 506 -9.77 -31.41 -0.45
CA TYR A 506 -10.28 -31.58 -1.80
C TYR A 506 -9.12 -31.73 -2.79
N PHE A 507 -9.24 -32.71 -3.69
CA PHE A 507 -8.23 -33.04 -4.68
C PHE A 507 -8.81 -32.95 -6.08
N THR A 508 -8.07 -32.36 -7.01
CA THR A 508 -8.45 -32.42 -8.42
C THR A 508 -8.26 -33.82 -8.98
N SER A 509 -9.01 -34.18 -10.02
CA SER A 509 -9.02 -35.54 -10.59
C SER A 509 -7.67 -36.01 -11.16
N ASP A 510 -6.79 -35.07 -11.47
CA ASP A 510 -5.44 -35.28 -12.00
C ASP A 510 -4.33 -35.28 -10.94
N LEU A 511 -4.68 -35.21 -9.65
CA LEU A 511 -3.71 -35.47 -8.57
C LEU A 511 -3.47 -36.96 -8.43
N LEU A 512 -2.27 -37.39 -8.79
CA LEU A 512 -1.90 -38.81 -8.75
C LEU A 512 -1.15 -39.14 -7.44
N TRP A 513 -1.60 -40.16 -6.72
CA TRP A 513 -0.95 -40.67 -5.54
C TRP A 513 -0.07 -41.88 -5.90
N GLN A 514 1.16 -41.94 -5.37
CA GLN A 514 2.00 -43.10 -5.52
C GLN A 514 1.36 -44.29 -4.77
N PRO A 515 1.26 -45.44 -5.37
CA PRO A 515 0.79 -46.64 -4.68
C PRO A 515 1.79 -47.03 -3.57
N ILE A 516 1.27 -47.49 -2.46
CA ILE A 516 2.08 -48.13 -1.42
C ILE A 516 2.63 -49.40 -2.04
N SER A 517 3.96 -49.54 -2.10
CA SER A 517 4.63 -50.74 -2.60
C SER A 517 4.90 -51.68 -1.45
N GLU A 518 4.65 -52.98 -1.64
CA GLU A 518 5.01 -54.01 -0.67
C GLU A 518 6.52 -54.13 -0.47
N GLU A 519 7.32 -53.65 -1.44
CA GLU A 519 8.78 -53.69 -1.42
C GLU A 519 9.40 -52.52 -0.64
N ASP A 520 8.64 -51.44 -0.39
CA ASP A 520 9.06 -50.27 0.41
C ASP A 520 8.13 -50.08 1.61
N PRO A 521 8.53 -50.63 2.77
CA PRO A 521 7.71 -50.58 3.98
C PRO A 521 7.66 -49.19 4.63
N SER A 522 8.33 -48.14 4.06
CA SER A 522 8.18 -46.78 4.54
C SER A 522 6.73 -46.36 4.37
N PRO A 523 6.02 -45.87 5.42
CA PRO A 523 4.65 -45.44 5.32
C PRO A 523 4.52 -44.27 4.31
N LYS A 524 3.92 -44.56 3.18
CA LYS A 524 3.55 -43.57 2.16
C LYS A 524 2.04 -43.41 2.24
N ALA A 525 1.57 -42.37 2.89
CA ALA A 525 0.13 -42.20 3.05
C ALA A 525 -0.38 -41.05 2.16
N ALA A 526 -1.34 -41.38 1.30
CA ALA A 526 -2.24 -40.41 0.73
C ALA A 526 -3.08 -39.80 1.86
N PHE A 527 -3.41 -38.50 1.75
CA PHE A 527 -4.33 -37.90 2.71
C PHE A 527 -5.77 -38.32 2.44
N PRO A 528 -6.59 -38.54 3.49
CA PRO A 528 -8.03 -38.72 3.30
C PRO A 528 -8.66 -37.41 2.80
N GLY A 529 -9.58 -37.50 1.87
CA GLY A 529 -10.26 -36.31 1.32
C GLY A 529 -11.18 -36.65 0.15
N THR A 530 -11.78 -35.64 -0.46
CA THR A 530 -12.71 -35.76 -1.57
C THR A 530 -12.01 -35.48 -2.89
N THR A 531 -12.03 -36.41 -3.81
CA THR A 531 -11.54 -36.19 -5.18
C THR A 531 -12.66 -35.58 -6.02
N LEU A 532 -12.40 -34.43 -6.63
CA LEU A 532 -13.30 -33.79 -7.57
C LEU A 532 -13.32 -34.53 -8.91
N SER A 533 -14.37 -34.34 -9.69
CA SER A 533 -14.40 -34.80 -11.09
C SER A 533 -13.62 -33.86 -12.01
N SER A 534 -13.44 -32.63 -11.61
CA SER A 534 -12.67 -31.59 -12.32
C SER A 534 -11.16 -31.81 -12.17
N SER A 535 -10.42 -31.68 -13.28
CA SER A 535 -8.96 -31.58 -13.26
C SER A 535 -8.48 -30.23 -12.77
N THR A 536 -7.19 -30.08 -12.52
CA THR A 536 -6.56 -28.79 -12.15
C THR A 536 -6.92 -27.68 -13.15
N ALA A 537 -6.82 -27.98 -14.45
CA ALA A 537 -7.17 -27.02 -15.51
C ALA A 537 -8.66 -26.64 -15.56
N ALA A 538 -9.55 -27.56 -15.11
CA ALA A 538 -10.98 -27.30 -15.05
C ALA A 538 -11.44 -26.68 -13.71
N THR A 539 -10.63 -26.82 -12.67
CA THR A 539 -10.90 -26.25 -11.34
C THR A 539 -10.53 -24.78 -11.27
N PHE A 540 -9.42 -24.40 -11.90
CA PHE A 540 -8.87 -23.05 -11.84
C PHE A 540 -8.99 -22.34 -13.19
N LYS A 541 -9.13 -21.04 -13.16
CA LYS A 541 -9.31 -20.20 -14.36
C LYS A 541 -8.15 -20.30 -15.34
N ASP A 542 -6.91 -20.25 -14.86
CA ASP A 542 -5.69 -20.44 -15.64
C ASP A 542 -4.52 -20.81 -14.71
N ALA A 543 -4.54 -22.06 -14.23
CA ALA A 543 -3.51 -22.56 -13.34
C ALA A 543 -2.11 -22.49 -13.97
N ALA A 544 -2.01 -22.64 -15.31
CA ALA A 544 -0.76 -22.59 -16.04
C ALA A 544 -0.07 -21.22 -15.93
N SER A 545 -0.84 -20.14 -15.86
CA SER A 545 -0.35 -18.76 -15.66
C SER A 545 -0.44 -18.29 -14.21
N SER A 546 -0.61 -19.23 -13.26
CA SER A 546 -0.74 -18.94 -11.81
C SER A 546 -1.97 -18.11 -11.43
N ASN A 547 -3.05 -18.18 -12.24
CA ASN A 547 -4.36 -17.67 -11.88
C ASN A 547 -5.20 -18.82 -11.32
N PHE A 548 -5.26 -18.90 -9.99
CA PHE A 548 -5.93 -19.97 -9.28
C PHE A 548 -7.37 -19.62 -8.86
N GLN A 549 -7.99 -18.61 -9.49
CA GLN A 549 -9.41 -18.33 -9.28
C GLN A 549 -10.24 -19.58 -9.53
N ILE A 550 -11.05 -19.99 -8.54
CA ILE A 550 -11.86 -21.20 -8.59
C ILE A 550 -13.04 -20.96 -9.54
N VAL A 551 -13.18 -21.83 -10.54
CA VAL A 551 -14.25 -21.76 -11.55
C VAL A 551 -15.15 -22.99 -11.54
N THR A 552 -14.74 -24.09 -10.91
CA THR A 552 -15.58 -25.28 -10.78
C THR A 552 -16.78 -25.02 -9.87
N LYS A 553 -17.93 -25.61 -10.21
CA LYS A 553 -19.13 -25.56 -9.37
C LYS A 553 -19.16 -26.63 -8.29
N GLU A 554 -18.28 -27.63 -8.36
CA GLU A 554 -18.24 -28.75 -7.42
C GLU A 554 -18.00 -28.34 -5.97
N LEU A 555 -17.35 -27.18 -5.77
CA LEU A 555 -17.04 -26.62 -4.45
C LEU A 555 -18.08 -25.62 -3.93
N GLY A 556 -19.07 -25.24 -4.74
CA GLY A 556 -20.01 -24.14 -4.45
C GLY A 556 -20.98 -24.36 -3.29
N GLY A 557 -20.99 -25.54 -2.66
CA GLY A 557 -21.80 -25.82 -1.46
C GLY A 557 -21.03 -25.77 -0.14
N ASN A 558 -19.72 -25.57 -0.18
CA ASN A 558 -18.87 -25.58 1.01
C ASN A 558 -18.85 -24.22 1.70
N ASN A 559 -18.87 -24.22 3.02
CA ASN A 559 -18.77 -23.00 3.84
C ASN A 559 -17.96 -23.31 5.11
N PRO A 560 -16.70 -22.84 5.24
CA PRO A 560 -15.98 -22.03 4.23
C PRO A 560 -15.64 -22.84 2.97
N MET A 561 -15.41 -22.15 1.84
CA MET A 561 -14.91 -22.79 0.63
C MET A 561 -13.45 -23.24 0.84
N PRO A 562 -13.05 -24.44 0.36
CA PRO A 562 -11.71 -24.95 0.58
C PRO A 562 -10.66 -24.23 -0.24
N GLY A 563 -9.46 -24.10 0.31
CA GLY A 563 -8.32 -23.43 -0.31
C GLY A 563 -8.11 -22.01 0.16
N ASP A 564 -7.23 -21.30 -0.53
CA ASP A 564 -6.88 -19.92 -0.23
C ASP A 564 -8.05 -18.97 -0.55
N PRO A 565 -8.52 -18.19 0.43
CA PRO A 565 -9.69 -17.31 0.28
C PRO A 565 -9.59 -16.26 -0.84
N ARG A 566 -8.39 -15.91 -1.27
CA ARG A 566 -8.20 -14.91 -2.35
C ARG A 566 -8.71 -15.37 -3.72
N TRP A 567 -9.01 -16.64 -3.88
CA TRP A 567 -9.41 -17.24 -5.15
C TRP A 567 -10.90 -17.57 -5.28
N TYR A 568 -11.71 -17.17 -4.31
CA TYR A 568 -13.16 -17.40 -4.31
C TYR A 568 -13.90 -16.46 -5.26
#